data_4ddb2ccafd2fdff2919844bd128a6698
#
_entry.id   4ddb2ccafd2fdff2919844bd128a6698
#
_cell.length_a   1.000
_cell.length_b   1.000
_cell.length_c   1.000
_cell.angle_alpha   90.00
_cell.angle_beta   90.00
_cell.angle_gamma   90.00
#
_symmetry.space_group_name_H-M   'P 1'
#
loop_
_entity.id
_entity.type
_entity.pdbx_description
1 polymer ?
#
loop_
_entity_poly.entity_id
_entity_poly.type
_entity_poly.pdbx_seq_one_letter_code
_entity_poly.pdbx_strand_id
1 'polypeptide(L)'
;MAETPIVYSTEGAAGKPVVVVHGGAGRRRHPFTPEREQQAAADIKRALDAAMAVLDAGGSALDAVVAGVHVMEDAPEFNAGRGAALTSEGRAEMDSCVMTGDGRCGAVAGADCVRNPIDAARAVMEKTPHVLMVEPTEAQCEAWGVETAPQPYFILPERERQLAELQALPDGGWDKPGHGTIGVVARDAAGNIAAGTSTGGVTNQQPGRVGDSPIAGAGTYANQQTLAVSCTGTGERFIQESAGYQLHARVLWAGQTPSDAAKAVLEAVEERGGDGGLICIPVEGEAVVAHNACAQMDWGYAFGDVRVTHN
;
A
#
# COMPACT_ATOMS: atom_id res chain seq x y z
N MET A 1 -23.13 15.26 6.11
CA MET A 1 -23.01 14.03 6.92
C MET A 1 -22.02 13.15 6.15
N ALA A 2 -21.01 12.61 6.83
CA ALA A 2 -20.11 11.63 6.22
C ALA A 2 -20.92 10.43 5.73
N GLU A 3 -20.61 9.93 4.55
CA GLU A 3 -21.22 8.71 4.04
C GLU A 3 -20.59 7.50 4.70
N THR A 4 -21.38 6.47 4.98
CA THR A 4 -20.87 5.23 5.60
C THR A 4 -19.84 4.57 4.69
N PRO A 5 -18.63 4.22 5.19
CA PRO A 5 -17.64 3.47 4.42
C PRO A 5 -18.19 2.14 3.87
N ILE A 6 -17.75 1.79 2.68
CA ILE A 6 -18.08 0.52 2.02
C ILE A 6 -17.10 -0.55 2.51
N VAL A 7 -17.61 -1.72 2.89
CA VAL A 7 -16.82 -2.83 3.44
C VAL A 7 -17.16 -4.12 2.71
N TYR A 8 -16.13 -4.84 2.29
CA TYR A 8 -16.21 -6.16 1.66
C TYR A 8 -15.47 -7.19 2.50
N SER A 9 -15.93 -8.44 2.45
CA SER A 9 -15.30 -9.58 3.10
C SER A 9 -14.92 -10.65 2.07
N THR A 10 -13.82 -11.35 2.30
CA THR A 10 -13.34 -12.43 1.42
C THR A 10 -14.02 -13.75 1.77
N GLU A 11 -15.27 -13.92 1.37
CA GLU A 11 -16.06 -15.10 1.71
C GLU A 11 -15.35 -16.43 1.36
N GLY A 12 -15.23 -17.32 2.35
CA GLY A 12 -14.61 -18.64 2.21
C GLY A 12 -13.11 -18.69 2.39
N ALA A 13 -12.44 -17.57 2.72
CA ALA A 13 -10.99 -17.51 2.95
C ALA A 13 -10.57 -17.74 4.40
N ALA A 14 -11.52 -17.84 5.34
CA ALA A 14 -11.21 -18.04 6.76
C ALA A 14 -10.33 -19.27 6.99
N GLY A 15 -9.23 -19.10 7.75
CA GLY A 15 -8.30 -20.16 8.10
C GLY A 15 -7.45 -20.72 6.94
N LYS A 16 -7.53 -20.13 5.74
CA LYS A 16 -6.73 -20.54 4.56
C LYS A 16 -5.56 -19.57 4.32
N PRO A 17 -4.50 -20.02 3.61
CA PRO A 17 -3.58 -19.09 2.98
C PRO A 17 -4.38 -18.13 2.08
N VAL A 18 -4.14 -16.83 2.24
CA VAL A 18 -4.89 -15.81 1.54
C VAL A 18 -4.02 -14.58 1.30
N VAL A 19 -4.22 -13.93 0.17
CA VAL A 19 -3.58 -12.66 -0.21
C VAL A 19 -4.68 -11.67 -0.56
N VAL A 20 -4.52 -10.43 -0.11
CA VAL A 20 -5.32 -9.29 -0.56
C VAL A 20 -4.40 -8.19 -1.04
N VAL A 21 -4.74 -7.56 -2.14
CA VAL A 21 -3.98 -6.44 -2.73
C VAL A 21 -4.89 -5.23 -2.94
N HIS A 22 -4.31 -4.03 -2.90
CA HIS A 22 -4.93 -2.81 -3.38
C HIS A 22 -3.98 -2.04 -4.32
N GLY A 23 -4.56 -1.42 -5.33
CA GLY A 23 -3.88 -0.53 -6.28
C GLY A 23 -4.06 0.96 -5.96
N GLY A 24 -4.56 1.26 -4.76
CA GLY A 24 -4.80 2.61 -4.29
C GLY A 24 -6.26 2.97 -4.13
N ALA A 25 -6.54 3.96 -3.29
CA ALA A 25 -7.86 4.53 -3.12
C ALA A 25 -7.82 6.06 -3.17
N GLY A 26 -8.89 6.67 -3.67
CA GLY A 26 -9.06 8.13 -3.69
C GLY A 26 -10.06 8.61 -4.71
N ARG A 27 -10.30 9.93 -4.72
CA ARG A 27 -11.17 10.58 -5.72
C ARG A 27 -10.37 10.78 -7.00
N ARG A 28 -10.83 10.19 -8.11
CA ARG A 28 -10.20 10.39 -9.42
C ARG A 28 -10.64 11.73 -10.02
N ARG A 29 -9.69 12.55 -10.49
CA ARG A 29 -10.00 13.80 -11.21
C ARG A 29 -10.66 13.51 -12.55
N HIS A 30 -10.19 12.47 -13.24
CA HIS A 30 -10.72 11.99 -14.51
C HIS A 30 -10.97 10.49 -14.41
N PRO A 31 -12.06 9.99 -15.00
CA PRO A 31 -12.25 8.53 -15.14
C PRO A 31 -11.06 7.93 -15.88
N PHE A 32 -10.67 6.74 -15.51
CA PHE A 32 -9.70 5.99 -16.31
C PHE A 32 -10.31 5.57 -17.64
N THR A 33 -9.48 5.42 -18.66
CA THR A 33 -9.95 4.79 -19.90
C THR A 33 -10.20 3.31 -19.64
N PRO A 34 -11.13 2.67 -20.41
CA PRO A 34 -11.39 1.24 -20.26
C PRO A 34 -10.13 0.38 -20.40
N GLU A 35 -9.20 0.79 -21.26
CA GLU A 35 -7.93 0.10 -21.48
C GLU A 35 -7.06 0.14 -20.21
N ARG A 36 -7.03 1.29 -19.52
CA ARG A 36 -6.27 1.46 -18.27
C ARG A 36 -6.91 0.67 -17.12
N GLU A 37 -8.23 0.67 -17.02
CA GLU A 37 -8.94 -0.15 -16.03
C GLU A 37 -8.68 -1.64 -16.26
N GLN A 38 -8.72 -2.09 -17.51
CA GLN A 38 -8.41 -3.47 -17.86
C GLN A 38 -6.95 -3.82 -17.53
N GLN A 39 -6.00 -2.92 -17.81
CA GLN A 39 -4.59 -3.15 -17.49
C GLN A 39 -4.37 -3.19 -15.97
N ALA A 40 -4.95 -2.28 -15.21
CA ALA A 40 -4.85 -2.27 -13.74
C ALA A 40 -5.42 -3.57 -13.14
N ALA A 41 -6.57 -4.04 -13.62
CA ALA A 41 -7.14 -5.33 -13.20
C ALA A 41 -6.24 -6.52 -13.54
N ALA A 42 -5.60 -6.50 -14.73
CA ALA A 42 -4.65 -7.53 -15.13
C ALA A 42 -3.40 -7.52 -14.24
N ASP A 43 -2.92 -6.34 -13.85
CA ASP A 43 -1.76 -6.19 -12.99
C ASP A 43 -2.04 -6.61 -11.55
N ILE A 44 -3.22 -6.27 -11.00
CA ILE A 44 -3.71 -6.80 -9.72
C ILE A 44 -3.77 -8.33 -9.77
N LYS A 45 -4.31 -8.90 -10.85
CA LYS A 45 -4.35 -10.36 -11.00
C LYS A 45 -2.94 -10.96 -11.01
N ARG A 46 -2.00 -10.36 -11.74
CA ARG A 46 -0.59 -10.82 -11.74
C ARG A 46 0.05 -10.75 -10.36
N ALA A 47 -0.21 -9.68 -9.60
CA ALA A 47 0.27 -9.54 -8.23
C ALA A 47 -0.29 -10.63 -7.31
N LEU A 48 -1.60 -10.92 -7.42
CA LEU A 48 -2.24 -12.02 -6.70
C LEU A 48 -1.64 -13.38 -7.07
N ASP A 49 -1.43 -13.64 -8.36
CA ASP A 49 -0.86 -14.90 -8.83
C ASP A 49 0.58 -15.08 -8.35
N ALA A 50 1.41 -14.02 -8.37
CA ALA A 50 2.78 -14.05 -7.88
C ALA A 50 2.83 -14.33 -6.36
N ALA A 51 2.01 -13.65 -5.58
CA ALA A 51 1.95 -13.84 -4.13
C ALA A 51 1.40 -15.24 -3.76
N MET A 52 0.36 -15.70 -4.45
CA MET A 52 -0.18 -17.05 -4.22
C MET A 52 0.79 -18.15 -4.61
N ALA A 53 1.56 -17.98 -5.68
CA ALA A 53 2.59 -18.97 -6.06
C ALA A 53 3.63 -19.19 -4.94
N VAL A 54 3.95 -18.14 -4.19
CA VAL A 54 4.83 -18.25 -3.00
C VAL A 54 4.13 -19.05 -1.90
N LEU A 55 2.86 -18.74 -1.58
CA LEU A 55 2.11 -19.46 -0.54
C LEU A 55 1.86 -20.93 -0.90
N ASP A 56 1.52 -21.21 -2.16
CA ASP A 56 1.28 -22.56 -2.67
C ASP A 56 2.55 -23.43 -2.66
N ALA A 57 3.72 -22.80 -2.79
CA ALA A 57 5.03 -23.45 -2.61
C ALA A 57 5.44 -23.62 -1.13
N GLY A 58 4.58 -23.22 -0.18
CA GLY A 58 4.87 -23.26 1.26
C GLY A 58 5.75 -22.12 1.77
N GLY A 59 5.88 -21.02 1.00
CA GLY A 59 6.59 -19.82 1.39
C GLY A 59 5.86 -19.01 2.48
N SER A 60 6.57 -18.04 3.06
CA SER A 60 6.06 -17.21 4.15
C SER A 60 5.10 -16.11 3.66
N ALA A 61 4.26 -15.60 4.58
CA ALA A 61 3.42 -14.43 4.32
C ALA A 61 4.24 -13.21 3.88
N LEU A 62 5.43 -12.99 4.46
CA LEU A 62 6.33 -11.91 4.07
C LEU A 62 6.81 -12.06 2.62
N ASP A 63 7.25 -13.27 2.22
CA ASP A 63 7.71 -13.50 0.84
C ASP A 63 6.57 -13.31 -0.16
N ALA A 64 5.35 -13.72 0.18
CA ALA A 64 4.16 -13.49 -0.64
C ALA A 64 3.84 -11.99 -0.78
N VAL A 65 3.90 -11.24 0.31
CA VAL A 65 3.71 -9.77 0.31
C VAL A 65 4.72 -9.11 -0.62
N VAL A 66 6.01 -9.41 -0.45
CA VAL A 66 7.08 -8.82 -1.28
C VAL A 66 6.88 -9.18 -2.75
N ALA A 67 6.56 -10.44 -3.09
CA ALA A 67 6.32 -10.86 -4.46
C ALA A 67 5.14 -10.12 -5.12
N GLY A 68 4.05 -9.89 -4.38
CA GLY A 68 2.89 -9.14 -4.88
C GLY A 68 3.19 -7.65 -5.09
N VAL A 69 3.87 -7.01 -4.11
CA VAL A 69 4.27 -5.59 -4.21
C VAL A 69 5.25 -5.38 -5.36
N HIS A 70 6.20 -6.28 -5.56
CA HIS A 70 7.17 -6.23 -6.67
C HIS A 70 6.50 -6.12 -8.04
N VAL A 71 5.48 -6.95 -8.31
CA VAL A 71 4.71 -6.90 -9.56
C VAL A 71 4.05 -5.54 -9.74
N MET A 72 3.53 -4.96 -8.67
CA MET A 72 2.83 -3.68 -8.72
C MET A 72 3.79 -2.48 -8.81
N GLU A 73 4.98 -2.55 -8.20
CA GLU A 73 6.03 -1.53 -8.35
C GLU A 73 6.61 -1.48 -9.78
N ASP A 74 6.65 -2.61 -10.48
CA ASP A 74 7.08 -2.66 -11.89
C ASP A 74 5.95 -2.27 -12.87
N ALA A 75 4.68 -2.18 -12.42
CA ALA A 75 3.54 -1.86 -13.26
C ALA A 75 3.32 -0.34 -13.36
N PRO A 76 3.34 0.26 -14.58
CA PRO A 76 3.27 1.71 -14.77
C PRO A 76 1.92 2.34 -14.39
N GLU A 77 0.89 1.52 -14.19
CA GLU A 77 -0.46 1.98 -13.88
C GLU A 77 -0.60 2.48 -12.44
N PHE A 78 0.26 1.98 -11.54
CA PHE A 78 0.20 2.29 -10.12
C PHE A 78 1.16 3.41 -9.71
N ASN A 79 0.88 4.02 -8.57
CA ASN A 79 1.71 5.05 -7.97
C ASN A 79 2.71 4.44 -6.98
N ALA A 80 3.65 3.67 -7.49
CA ALA A 80 4.76 3.09 -6.73
C ALA A 80 5.85 2.63 -7.71
N GLY A 81 7.11 2.59 -7.30
CA GLY A 81 8.20 2.15 -8.17
C GLY A 81 8.17 2.86 -9.51
N ARG A 82 8.07 2.09 -10.60
CA ARG A 82 7.92 2.62 -11.96
C ARG A 82 6.54 3.21 -12.17
N GLY A 83 6.41 4.50 -12.14
CA GLY A 83 5.13 5.22 -12.25
C GLY A 83 4.78 5.97 -10.98
N ALA A 84 5.75 6.13 -10.08
CA ALA A 84 5.64 6.97 -8.91
C ALA A 84 5.21 8.40 -9.27
N ALA A 85 4.41 9.01 -8.41
CA ALA A 85 4.09 10.43 -8.47
C ALA A 85 5.37 11.26 -8.35
N LEU A 86 5.34 12.48 -8.91
CA LEU A 86 6.50 13.35 -8.92
C LEU A 86 6.36 14.48 -7.90
N THR A 87 7.47 14.80 -7.25
CA THR A 87 7.61 16.01 -6.42
C THR A 87 7.42 17.27 -7.26
N SER A 88 7.30 18.43 -6.63
CA SER A 88 7.24 19.72 -7.30
C SER A 88 8.49 20.03 -8.16
N GLU A 89 9.58 19.31 -7.95
CA GLU A 89 10.83 19.41 -8.71
C GLU A 89 10.92 18.36 -9.85
N GLY A 90 9.88 17.55 -10.06
CA GLY A 90 9.83 16.55 -11.11
C GLY A 90 10.65 15.28 -10.80
N ARG A 91 10.91 14.97 -9.54
CA ARG A 91 11.62 13.77 -9.09
C ARG A 91 10.67 12.75 -8.48
N ALA A 92 11.00 11.49 -8.62
CA ALA A 92 10.34 10.41 -7.87
C ALA A 92 11.05 10.26 -6.51
N GLU A 93 10.28 10.37 -5.43
CA GLU A 93 10.69 10.06 -4.06
C GLU A 93 9.66 9.06 -3.50
N MET A 94 10.13 7.86 -3.17
CA MET A 94 9.26 6.72 -2.89
C MET A 94 9.37 6.28 -1.44
N ASP A 95 8.24 5.86 -0.88
CA ASP A 95 8.14 5.33 0.47
C ASP A 95 7.71 3.86 0.42
N SER A 96 8.25 3.03 1.31
CA SER A 96 7.80 1.63 1.43
C SER A 96 8.01 1.08 2.84
N CYS A 97 7.17 0.12 3.22
CA CYS A 97 7.26 -0.58 4.50
C CYS A 97 6.85 -2.05 4.35
N VAL A 98 7.52 -2.91 5.10
CA VAL A 98 7.09 -4.29 5.39
C VAL A 98 7.00 -4.50 6.89
N MET A 99 5.99 -5.26 7.32
CA MET A 99 5.86 -5.66 8.72
C MET A 99 5.28 -7.06 8.83
N THR A 100 5.84 -7.86 9.73
CA THR A 100 5.38 -9.23 10.03
C THR A 100 4.63 -9.27 11.36
N GLY A 101 3.75 -10.26 11.51
CA GLY A 101 2.92 -10.41 12.71
C GLY A 101 3.71 -10.57 14.02
N ASP A 102 4.95 -11.06 13.95
CA ASP A 102 5.87 -11.17 15.10
C ASP A 102 6.54 -9.83 15.49
N GLY A 103 6.20 -8.73 14.79
CA GLY A 103 6.64 -7.37 15.11
C GLY A 103 7.91 -6.93 14.42
N ARG A 104 8.53 -7.74 13.55
CA ARG A 104 9.66 -7.27 12.72
C ARG A 104 9.13 -6.28 11.69
N CYS A 105 9.83 -5.18 11.52
CA CYS A 105 9.45 -4.12 10.61
C CYS A 105 10.68 -3.51 9.95
N GLY A 106 10.54 -3.13 8.69
CA GLY A 106 11.53 -2.35 7.96
C GLY A 106 10.84 -1.40 6.98
N ALA A 107 11.38 -0.21 6.87
CA ALA A 107 10.81 0.82 6.01
C ALA A 107 11.89 1.72 5.40
N VAL A 108 11.56 2.30 4.26
CA VAL A 108 12.33 3.37 3.60
C VAL A 108 11.43 4.53 3.25
N ALA A 109 11.94 5.75 3.37
CA ALA A 109 11.27 6.98 3.00
C ALA A 109 12.14 7.82 2.06
N GLY A 110 11.51 8.48 1.09
CA GLY A 110 12.22 9.32 0.12
C GLY A 110 13.20 8.55 -0.78
N ALA A 111 13.03 7.24 -0.97
CA ALA A 111 13.91 6.44 -1.81
C ALA A 111 13.84 6.93 -3.26
N ASP A 112 14.98 7.32 -3.84
CA ASP A 112 15.04 7.94 -5.17
C ASP A 112 15.87 7.16 -6.20
N CYS A 113 16.58 6.10 -5.73
CA CYS A 113 17.45 5.26 -6.56
C CYS A 113 17.13 3.76 -6.46
N VAL A 114 16.20 3.35 -5.61
CA VAL A 114 15.86 1.93 -5.39
C VAL A 114 14.84 1.49 -6.42
N ARG A 115 15.17 0.47 -7.24
CA ARG A 115 14.26 0.00 -8.28
C ARG A 115 12.92 -0.46 -7.73
N ASN A 116 12.96 -1.32 -6.70
CA ASN A 116 11.80 -1.80 -5.96
C ASN A 116 11.91 -1.40 -4.49
N PRO A 117 11.28 -0.31 -4.04
CA PRO A 117 11.37 0.19 -2.67
C PRO A 117 11.06 -0.85 -1.59
N ILE A 118 10.19 -1.83 -1.89
CA ILE A 118 9.85 -2.91 -0.97
C ILE A 118 11.07 -3.78 -0.60
N ASP A 119 12.02 -3.97 -1.53
CA ASP A 119 13.24 -4.74 -1.28
C ASP A 119 14.16 -4.00 -0.31
N ALA A 120 14.25 -2.68 -0.44
CA ALA A 120 15.01 -1.87 0.51
C ALA A 120 14.35 -1.86 1.89
N ALA A 121 13.02 -1.76 1.96
CA ALA A 121 12.28 -1.88 3.22
C ALA A 121 12.55 -3.24 3.89
N ARG A 122 12.50 -4.34 3.14
CA ARG A 122 12.86 -5.67 3.61
C ARG A 122 14.33 -5.74 4.06
N ALA A 123 15.25 -5.16 3.30
CA ALA A 123 16.66 -5.13 3.65
C ALA A 123 16.93 -4.36 4.95
N VAL A 124 16.23 -3.24 5.18
CA VAL A 124 16.30 -2.53 6.46
C VAL A 124 15.91 -3.45 7.62
N MET A 125 14.82 -4.20 7.49
CA MET A 125 14.35 -5.14 8.51
C MET A 125 15.32 -6.32 8.75
N GLU A 126 15.90 -6.89 7.69
CA GLU A 126 16.67 -8.14 7.78
C GLU A 126 18.16 -7.94 7.99
N LYS A 127 18.71 -6.79 7.54
CA LYS A 127 20.16 -6.56 7.45
C LYS A 127 20.66 -5.42 8.33
N THR A 128 19.76 -4.71 9.03
CA THR A 128 20.12 -3.59 9.90
C THR A 128 19.41 -3.67 11.26
N PRO A 129 19.88 -2.97 12.29
CA PRO A 129 19.16 -2.83 13.55
C PRO A 129 18.06 -1.77 13.50
N HIS A 130 17.86 -1.10 12.35
CA HIS A 130 16.94 0.01 12.19
C HIS A 130 15.57 -0.46 11.74
N VAL A 131 14.56 0.38 11.96
CA VAL A 131 13.19 0.14 11.48
C VAL A 131 12.88 1.01 10.26
N LEU A 132 13.36 2.25 10.22
CA LEU A 132 13.10 3.20 9.13
C LEU A 132 14.40 3.91 8.76
N MET A 133 14.69 3.96 7.47
CA MET A 133 15.82 4.71 6.90
C MET A 133 15.32 5.65 5.81
N VAL A 134 15.94 6.85 5.72
CA VAL A 134 15.60 7.87 4.73
C VAL A 134 16.66 7.86 3.63
N GLU A 135 16.21 7.95 2.36
CA GLU A 135 17.08 8.10 1.18
C GLU A 135 18.25 7.08 1.18
N PRO A 136 17.96 5.76 1.13
CA PRO A 136 19.04 4.77 1.08
C PRO A 136 19.91 5.01 -0.16
N THR A 137 21.22 5.11 0.06
CA THR A 137 22.19 5.38 -1.01
C THR A 137 22.42 4.15 -1.89
N GLU A 138 22.91 4.34 -3.13
CA GLU A 138 23.31 3.23 -4.01
C GLU A 138 24.31 2.29 -3.35
N ALA A 139 25.27 2.80 -2.59
CA ALA A 139 26.26 1.98 -1.87
C ALA A 139 25.61 1.12 -0.76
N GLN A 140 24.59 1.63 -0.08
CA GLN A 140 23.81 0.83 0.87
C GLN A 140 23.00 -0.25 0.16
N CYS A 141 22.35 0.09 -0.95
CA CYS A 141 21.59 -0.85 -1.77
C CYS A 141 22.50 -1.98 -2.30
N GLU A 142 23.68 -1.65 -2.80
CA GLU A 142 24.68 -2.64 -3.23
C GLU A 142 25.07 -3.58 -2.08
N ALA A 143 25.37 -3.02 -0.91
CA ALA A 143 25.71 -3.81 0.29
C ALA A 143 24.56 -4.72 0.74
N TRP A 144 23.33 -4.34 0.48
CA TRP A 144 22.14 -5.12 0.77
C TRP A 144 21.76 -6.09 -0.36
N GLY A 145 22.38 -6.00 -1.54
CA GLY A 145 21.99 -6.77 -2.73
C GLY A 145 20.62 -6.34 -3.29
N VAL A 146 20.27 -5.06 -3.11
CA VAL A 146 19.05 -4.45 -3.64
C VAL A 146 19.35 -3.75 -4.95
N GLU A 147 18.53 -3.98 -5.98
CA GLU A 147 18.70 -3.39 -7.31
C GLU A 147 18.39 -1.89 -7.28
N THR A 148 19.24 -1.10 -7.95
CA THR A 148 19.04 0.34 -8.12
C THR A 148 18.64 0.69 -9.55
N ALA A 149 17.97 1.81 -9.72
CA ALA A 149 17.62 2.36 -11.02
C ALA A 149 17.77 3.90 -11.01
N PRO A 150 18.17 4.51 -12.13
CA PRO A 150 18.28 5.96 -12.23
C PRO A 150 16.89 6.61 -12.31
N GLN A 151 16.77 7.88 -11.89
CA GLN A 151 15.52 8.65 -11.89
C GLN A 151 14.66 8.51 -13.17
N PRO A 152 15.22 8.54 -14.40
CA PRO A 152 14.42 8.38 -15.62
C PRO A 152 13.67 7.03 -15.72
N TYR A 153 14.05 6.01 -14.97
CA TYR A 153 13.32 4.73 -14.92
C TYR A 153 11.92 4.89 -14.29
N PHE A 154 11.80 5.75 -13.28
CA PHE A 154 10.58 5.96 -12.52
C PHE A 154 9.64 6.97 -13.19
N ILE A 155 10.21 7.94 -13.92
CA ILE A 155 9.50 9.07 -14.49
C ILE A 155 8.82 8.66 -15.79
N LEU A 156 7.48 8.65 -15.77
CA LEU A 156 6.67 8.36 -16.96
C LEU A 156 6.07 9.65 -17.54
N PRO A 157 5.90 9.75 -18.88
CA PRO A 157 5.31 10.93 -19.52
C PRO A 157 3.93 11.32 -18.95
N GLU A 158 3.16 10.32 -18.51
CA GLU A 158 1.88 10.55 -17.84
C GLU A 158 2.04 11.31 -16.52
N ARG A 159 3.08 10.97 -15.72
CA ARG A 159 3.35 11.62 -14.43
C ARG A 159 3.87 13.04 -14.62
N GLU A 160 4.70 13.27 -15.63
CA GLU A 160 5.14 14.62 -16.01
C GLU A 160 3.96 15.49 -16.42
N ARG A 161 3.02 14.94 -17.23
CA ARG A 161 1.79 15.66 -17.61
C ARG A 161 0.93 16.01 -16.41
N GLN A 162 0.69 15.06 -15.51
CA GLN A 162 -0.07 15.28 -14.27
C GLN A 162 0.55 16.37 -13.40
N LEU A 163 1.87 16.37 -13.25
CA LEU A 163 2.59 17.41 -12.52
C LEU A 163 2.39 18.79 -13.18
N ALA A 164 2.58 18.88 -14.49
CA ALA A 164 2.42 20.14 -15.22
C ALA A 164 0.98 20.69 -15.13
N GLU A 165 -0.04 19.82 -15.20
CA GLU A 165 -1.44 20.20 -15.04
C GLU A 165 -1.71 20.80 -13.65
N LEU A 166 -1.14 20.20 -12.59
CA LEU A 166 -1.30 20.71 -11.23
C LEU A 166 -0.59 22.04 -11.01
N GLN A 167 0.63 22.16 -11.51
CA GLN A 167 1.43 23.40 -11.42
C GLN A 167 0.81 24.57 -12.20
N ALA A 168 0.00 24.30 -13.22
CA ALA A 168 -0.73 25.32 -13.97
C ALA A 168 -1.98 25.86 -13.23
N LEU A 169 -2.42 25.24 -12.12
CA LEU A 169 -3.55 25.73 -11.34
C LEU A 169 -3.18 27.00 -10.57
N PRO A 170 -4.13 27.97 -10.43
CA PRO A 170 -3.86 29.27 -9.81
C PRO A 170 -3.38 29.19 -8.34
N ASP A 171 -3.78 28.14 -7.63
CA ASP A 171 -3.42 27.87 -6.23
C ASP A 171 -2.22 26.92 -6.08
N GLY A 172 -1.58 26.57 -7.22
CA GLY A 172 -0.46 25.64 -7.23
C GLY A 172 -0.83 24.22 -6.76
N GLY A 173 -2.06 23.83 -7.01
CA GLY A 173 -2.79 22.67 -6.50
C GLY A 173 -1.96 21.50 -6.04
N TRP A 174 -2.31 21.02 -4.86
CA TRP A 174 -1.96 19.67 -4.43
C TRP A 174 -2.88 18.68 -5.14
N ASP A 175 -2.36 17.53 -5.50
CA ASP A 175 -3.22 16.42 -5.88
C ASP A 175 -4.07 16.02 -4.67
N LYS A 176 -5.28 16.58 -4.63
CA LYS A 176 -6.28 16.04 -3.72
C LYS A 176 -6.67 14.67 -4.25
N PRO A 177 -6.60 13.67 -3.42
CA PRO A 177 -6.20 12.30 -3.68
C PRO A 177 -6.88 11.67 -4.88
N GLY A 178 -6.07 11.07 -5.72
CA GLY A 178 -6.48 10.33 -6.90
C GLY A 178 -5.46 9.29 -7.32
N HIS A 179 -4.32 9.21 -6.65
CA HIS A 179 -3.25 8.33 -7.04
C HIS A 179 -2.78 7.50 -5.84
N GLY A 180 -3.27 6.28 -5.82
CA GLY A 180 -3.18 5.41 -4.67
C GLY A 180 -1.83 4.73 -4.51
N THR A 181 -1.42 4.66 -3.32
CA THR A 181 -0.47 3.72 -2.73
C THR A 181 -0.85 2.29 -3.08
N ILE A 182 0.10 1.43 -3.37
CA ILE A 182 -0.14 -0.02 -3.50
C ILE A 182 0.12 -0.74 -2.18
N GLY A 183 -0.59 -1.84 -1.97
CA GLY A 183 -0.33 -2.66 -0.80
C GLY A 183 -0.79 -4.10 -0.95
N VAL A 184 -0.13 -4.95 -0.18
CA VAL A 184 -0.41 -6.38 -0.10
C VAL A 184 -0.41 -6.81 1.36
N VAL A 185 -1.41 -7.59 1.74
CA VAL A 185 -1.44 -8.31 3.01
C VAL A 185 -1.60 -9.80 2.74
N ALA A 186 -0.93 -10.63 3.52
CA ALA A 186 -0.98 -12.08 3.35
C ALA A 186 -1.05 -12.82 4.69
N ARG A 187 -1.69 -14.01 4.66
CA ARG A 187 -1.63 -15.04 5.69
C ARG A 187 -1.14 -16.35 5.06
N ASP A 188 -0.10 -16.94 5.62
CA ASP A 188 0.46 -18.20 5.15
C ASP A 188 -0.25 -19.43 5.74
N ALA A 189 0.19 -20.62 5.33
CA ALA A 189 -0.38 -21.90 5.79
C ALA A 189 -0.15 -22.18 7.30
N ALA A 190 0.82 -21.51 7.91
CA ALA A 190 1.09 -21.62 9.36
C ALA A 190 0.27 -20.59 10.16
N GLY A 191 -0.52 -19.72 9.48
CA GLY A 191 -1.29 -18.66 10.11
C GLY A 191 -0.48 -17.40 10.40
N ASN A 192 0.78 -17.30 9.97
CA ASN A 192 1.54 -16.06 10.11
C ASN A 192 1.00 -15.02 9.13
N ILE A 193 1.04 -13.76 9.55
CA ILE A 193 0.55 -12.63 8.76
C ILE A 193 1.66 -11.62 8.47
N ALA A 194 1.54 -10.93 7.35
CA ALA A 194 2.42 -9.83 6.97
C ALA A 194 1.67 -8.77 6.17
N ALA A 195 2.20 -7.56 6.20
CA ALA A 195 1.76 -6.41 5.40
C ALA A 195 2.95 -5.77 4.68
N GLY A 196 2.71 -5.26 3.49
CA GLY A 196 3.64 -4.42 2.75
C GLY A 196 2.89 -3.33 2.00
N THR A 197 3.45 -2.14 2.04
CA THR A 197 2.88 -0.95 1.38
C THR A 197 3.99 -0.21 0.64
N SER A 198 3.72 0.30 -0.56
CA SER A 198 4.67 1.09 -1.35
C SER A 198 3.97 2.22 -2.09
N THR A 199 4.63 3.37 -2.21
CA THR A 199 4.04 4.57 -2.81
C THR A 199 5.09 5.52 -3.38
N GLY A 200 4.69 6.29 -4.41
CA GLY A 200 5.40 7.49 -4.87
C GLY A 200 4.88 8.78 -4.20
N GLY A 201 4.02 8.66 -3.18
CA GLY A 201 3.44 9.83 -2.52
C GLY A 201 2.31 10.48 -3.32
N VAL A 202 2.28 11.80 -3.41
CA VAL A 202 1.26 12.57 -4.12
C VAL A 202 1.90 13.49 -5.15
N THR A 203 1.25 13.68 -6.31
CA THR A 203 1.78 14.55 -7.37
C THR A 203 1.89 15.99 -6.87
N ASN A 204 3.00 16.64 -7.20
CA ASN A 204 3.35 17.99 -6.78
C ASN A 204 3.65 18.13 -5.26
N GLN A 205 3.96 17.02 -4.58
CA GLN A 205 4.41 17.08 -3.19
C GLN A 205 5.73 17.88 -3.07
N GLN A 206 5.96 18.47 -1.92
CA GLN A 206 7.25 19.08 -1.62
C GLN A 206 8.33 18.00 -1.50
N PRO A 207 9.55 18.22 -1.99
CA PRO A 207 10.67 17.32 -1.75
C PRO A 207 10.83 17.01 -0.25
N GLY A 208 11.06 15.75 0.07
CA GLY A 208 11.17 15.28 1.45
C GLY A 208 9.84 15.05 2.18
N ARG A 209 8.69 15.16 1.49
CA ARG A 209 7.40 14.78 2.09
C ARG A 209 7.34 13.26 2.24
N VAL A 210 7.01 12.81 3.43
CA VAL A 210 6.78 11.40 3.77
C VAL A 210 5.29 11.18 4.04
N GLY A 211 4.70 10.17 3.39
CA GLY A 211 3.31 9.75 3.61
C GLY A 211 3.16 8.79 4.79
N ASP A 212 1.98 8.20 4.89
CA ASP A 212 1.66 7.18 5.91
C ASP A 212 2.32 5.83 5.64
N SER A 213 2.58 5.50 4.37
CA SER A 213 3.02 4.17 3.93
C SER A 213 4.26 3.64 4.66
N PRO A 214 5.35 4.42 4.88
CA PRO A 214 6.56 3.93 5.54
C PRO A 214 6.46 3.99 7.07
N ILE A 215 5.38 4.51 7.62
CA ILE A 215 5.21 4.70 9.06
C ILE A 215 4.45 3.50 9.64
N ALA A 216 5.18 2.65 10.37
CA ALA A 216 4.58 1.53 11.10
C ALA A 216 3.51 2.03 12.08
N GLY A 217 2.29 1.53 11.92
CA GLY A 217 1.13 1.97 12.70
C GLY A 217 0.29 3.07 12.04
N ALA A 218 0.77 3.69 10.97
CA ALA A 218 -0.04 4.59 10.16
C ALA A 218 -0.55 3.89 8.89
N GLY A 219 0.29 3.77 7.86
CA GLY A 219 -0.08 3.14 6.59
C GLY A 219 0.12 1.63 6.55
N THR A 220 1.06 1.11 7.34
CA THR A 220 1.39 -0.32 7.40
C THR A 220 1.46 -0.80 8.84
N TYR A 221 0.80 -1.91 9.14
CA TYR A 221 0.91 -2.51 10.46
C TYR A 221 0.62 -4.02 10.42
N ALA A 222 1.30 -4.80 11.27
CA ALA A 222 0.98 -6.21 11.48
C ALA A 222 1.23 -6.61 12.94
N ASN A 223 0.31 -7.40 13.50
CA ASN A 223 0.46 -7.96 14.85
C ASN A 223 -0.26 -9.30 14.93
N GLN A 224 0.46 -10.37 15.29
CA GLN A 224 -0.03 -11.73 15.32
C GLN A 224 -1.16 -11.95 16.36
N GLN A 225 -1.44 -10.99 17.24
CA GLN A 225 -2.59 -11.05 18.12
C GLN A 225 -3.90 -10.63 17.46
N THR A 226 -3.84 -9.96 16.29
CA THR A 226 -5.03 -9.40 15.64
C THR A 226 -5.01 -9.54 14.12
N LEU A 227 -4.26 -8.69 13.43
CA LEU A 227 -4.33 -8.56 11.97
C LEU A 227 -3.06 -7.91 11.36
N ALA A 228 -2.94 -8.03 10.03
CA ALA A 228 -2.08 -7.22 9.19
C ALA A 228 -2.93 -6.26 8.35
N VAL A 229 -2.44 -5.02 8.13
CA VAL A 229 -3.16 -3.97 7.39
C VAL A 229 -2.23 -3.16 6.51
N SER A 230 -2.72 -2.78 5.33
CA SER A 230 -2.14 -1.78 4.43
C SER A 230 -3.20 -0.73 4.09
N CYS A 231 -2.85 0.54 4.26
CA CYS A 231 -3.73 1.68 4.05
C CYS A 231 -3.33 2.45 2.78
N THR A 232 -4.27 3.23 2.25
CA THR A 232 -4.09 4.10 1.08
C THR A 232 -5.06 5.27 1.14
N GLY A 233 -4.63 6.46 0.73
CA GLY A 233 -5.50 7.65 0.72
C GLY A 233 -4.75 8.93 1.08
N THR A 234 -5.43 9.83 1.81
CA THR A 234 -4.84 11.08 2.30
C THR A 234 -3.86 10.80 3.45
N GLY A 235 -2.60 10.54 3.11
CA GLY A 235 -1.56 10.04 4.04
C GLY A 235 -1.46 10.82 5.33
N GLU A 236 -1.55 12.15 5.27
CA GLU A 236 -1.51 13.04 6.45
C GLU A 236 -2.59 12.69 7.49
N ARG A 237 -3.77 12.26 7.02
CA ARG A 237 -4.89 11.92 7.91
C ARG A 237 -4.72 10.53 8.50
N PHE A 238 -4.21 9.58 7.72
CA PHE A 238 -3.83 8.26 8.22
C PHE A 238 -2.71 8.33 9.26
N ILE A 239 -1.73 9.24 9.09
CA ILE A 239 -0.69 9.51 10.10
C ILE A 239 -1.32 10.08 11.36
N GLN A 240 -2.14 11.12 11.26
CA GLN A 240 -2.76 11.80 12.40
C GLN A 240 -3.67 10.87 13.22
N GLU A 241 -4.31 9.90 12.57
CA GLU A 241 -5.12 8.87 13.22
C GLU A 241 -4.30 7.66 13.69
N SER A 242 -3.03 7.51 13.29
CA SER A 242 -2.28 6.27 13.49
C SER A 242 -3.10 5.06 13.02
N ALA A 243 -3.64 5.15 11.80
CA ALA A 243 -4.77 4.36 11.33
C ALA A 243 -4.55 2.85 11.43
N GLY A 244 -3.38 2.34 11.03
CA GLY A 244 -3.04 0.92 11.12
C GLY A 244 -3.02 0.41 12.56
N TYR A 245 -2.43 1.18 13.48
CA TYR A 245 -2.41 0.81 14.90
C TYR A 245 -3.78 0.99 15.56
N GLN A 246 -4.54 2.01 15.19
CA GLN A 246 -5.91 2.22 15.68
C GLN A 246 -6.80 1.03 15.32
N LEU A 247 -6.67 0.47 14.10
CA LEU A 247 -7.40 -0.74 13.69
C LEU A 247 -7.07 -1.92 14.61
N HIS A 248 -5.78 -2.20 14.83
CA HIS A 248 -5.32 -3.21 15.78
C HIS A 248 -5.88 -3.00 17.19
N ALA A 249 -5.77 -1.78 17.71
CA ALA A 249 -6.21 -1.42 19.05
C ALA A 249 -7.72 -1.64 19.27
N ARG A 250 -8.53 -1.30 18.25
CA ARG A 250 -9.99 -1.52 18.29
C ARG A 250 -10.34 -3.00 18.33
N VAL A 251 -9.63 -3.82 17.56
CA VAL A 251 -9.83 -5.28 17.59
C VAL A 251 -9.37 -5.85 18.93
N LEU A 252 -8.15 -5.51 19.38
CA LEU A 252 -7.55 -6.12 20.58
C LEU A 252 -8.24 -5.72 21.88
N TRP A 253 -8.48 -4.41 22.07
CA TRP A 253 -8.92 -3.88 23.36
C TRP A 253 -10.39 -3.52 23.40
N ALA A 254 -10.99 -3.14 22.27
CA ALA A 254 -12.42 -2.84 22.22
C ALA A 254 -13.26 -4.03 21.74
N GLY A 255 -12.65 -5.15 21.33
CA GLY A 255 -13.35 -6.36 20.89
C GLY A 255 -14.19 -6.15 19.63
N GLN A 256 -13.87 -5.14 18.83
CA GLN A 256 -14.56 -4.89 17.56
C GLN A 256 -14.19 -5.95 16.53
N THR A 257 -15.11 -6.25 15.62
CA THR A 257 -14.76 -7.04 14.43
C THR A 257 -13.80 -6.26 13.54
N PRO A 258 -12.94 -6.91 12.73
CA PRO A 258 -12.09 -6.21 11.77
C PRO A 258 -12.87 -5.28 10.84
N SER A 259 -14.08 -5.65 10.41
CA SER A 259 -14.97 -4.84 9.58
C SER A 259 -15.45 -3.58 10.29
N ASP A 260 -15.92 -3.70 11.57
CA ASP A 260 -16.36 -2.53 12.33
C ASP A 260 -15.20 -1.60 12.67
N ALA A 261 -14.04 -2.17 12.99
CA ALA A 261 -12.83 -1.40 13.26
C ALA A 261 -12.35 -0.65 12.01
N ALA A 262 -12.35 -1.29 10.83
CA ALA A 262 -12.01 -0.66 9.55
C ALA A 262 -12.94 0.51 9.22
N LYS A 263 -14.23 0.31 9.39
CA LYS A 263 -15.25 1.35 9.21
C LYS A 263 -15.00 2.54 10.13
N ALA A 264 -14.80 2.30 11.42
CA ALA A 264 -14.57 3.36 12.40
C ALA A 264 -13.26 4.15 12.15
N VAL A 265 -12.21 3.49 11.66
CA VAL A 265 -10.96 4.15 11.27
C VAL A 265 -11.18 5.07 10.06
N LEU A 266 -11.89 4.60 9.03
CA LEU A 266 -12.17 5.38 7.83
C LEU A 266 -13.13 6.56 8.12
N GLU A 267 -14.09 6.38 9.01
CA GLU A 267 -14.93 7.48 9.50
C GLU A 267 -14.09 8.56 10.19
N ALA A 268 -13.13 8.18 11.05
CA ALA A 268 -12.24 9.14 11.72
C ALA A 268 -11.32 9.88 10.72
N VAL A 269 -10.82 9.19 9.68
CA VAL A 269 -10.06 9.82 8.58
C VAL A 269 -10.92 10.84 7.83
N GLU A 270 -12.18 10.51 7.54
CA GLU A 270 -13.12 11.40 6.84
C GLU A 270 -13.51 12.62 7.68
N GLU A 271 -13.71 12.46 8.98
CA GLU A 271 -13.97 13.56 9.92
C GLU A 271 -12.82 14.59 9.93
N ARG A 272 -11.59 14.17 9.66
CA ARG A 272 -10.43 15.07 9.46
C ARG A 272 -10.32 15.64 8.05
N GLY A 273 -11.28 15.37 7.18
CA GLY A 273 -11.30 15.85 5.80
C GLY A 273 -10.37 15.07 4.86
N GLY A 274 -10.02 13.82 5.20
CA GLY A 274 -9.35 12.89 4.31
C GLY A 274 -10.31 11.91 3.66
N ASP A 275 -9.79 11.10 2.76
CA ASP A 275 -10.43 9.93 2.18
C ASP A 275 -9.40 8.84 1.89
N GLY A 276 -9.88 7.64 1.64
CA GLY A 276 -9.02 6.52 1.33
C GLY A 276 -9.68 5.17 1.54
N GLY A 277 -8.83 4.17 1.73
CA GLY A 277 -9.24 2.80 2.00
C GLY A 277 -8.14 2.01 2.68
N LEU A 278 -8.44 0.78 2.99
CA LEU A 278 -7.51 -0.17 3.57
C LEU A 278 -7.88 -1.60 3.20
N ILE A 279 -6.89 -2.46 3.24
CA ILE A 279 -7.06 -3.92 3.23
C ILE A 279 -6.50 -4.48 4.53
N CYS A 280 -7.19 -5.43 5.16
CA CYS A 280 -6.62 -6.11 6.32
C CYS A 280 -6.93 -7.61 6.33
N ILE A 281 -6.00 -8.39 6.87
CA ILE A 281 -6.15 -9.83 7.10
C ILE A 281 -6.06 -10.09 8.61
N PRO A 282 -7.12 -10.54 9.28
CA PRO A 282 -7.03 -11.02 10.64
C PRO A 282 -6.27 -12.37 10.68
N VAL A 283 -5.70 -12.68 11.86
CA VAL A 283 -5.07 -13.99 12.10
C VAL A 283 -6.09 -15.11 11.89
N GLU A 284 -7.32 -14.90 12.33
CA GLU A 284 -8.45 -15.80 12.13
C GLU A 284 -9.61 -15.05 11.45
N GLY A 285 -10.38 -15.75 10.62
CA GLY A 285 -11.54 -15.19 9.93
C GLY A 285 -11.24 -14.72 8.52
N GLU A 286 -12.19 -13.94 7.99
CA GLU A 286 -12.16 -13.39 6.64
C GLU A 286 -11.32 -12.12 6.58
N ALA A 287 -10.62 -11.92 5.46
CA ALA A 287 -9.99 -10.64 5.20
C ALA A 287 -11.02 -9.56 4.84
N VAL A 288 -10.65 -8.31 5.05
CA VAL A 288 -11.52 -7.15 4.86
C VAL A 288 -10.88 -6.18 3.89
N VAL A 289 -11.69 -5.66 2.98
CA VAL A 289 -11.40 -4.50 2.13
C VAL A 289 -12.39 -3.41 2.50
N ALA A 290 -11.93 -2.21 2.78
CA ALA A 290 -12.81 -1.11 3.14
C ALA A 290 -12.33 0.22 2.54
N HIS A 291 -13.26 1.08 2.12
CA HIS A 291 -12.94 2.43 1.66
C HIS A 291 -14.08 3.41 1.94
N ASN A 292 -13.77 4.71 1.99
CA ASN A 292 -14.80 5.75 2.08
C ASN A 292 -15.71 5.69 0.84
N ALA A 293 -16.99 5.96 0.99
CA ALA A 293 -17.97 5.90 -0.10
C ALA A 293 -17.64 6.84 -1.26
N CYS A 294 -16.96 7.96 -0.98
CA CYS A 294 -16.51 8.91 -1.99
C CYS A 294 -15.21 8.53 -2.70
N ALA A 295 -14.49 7.49 -2.23
CA ALA A 295 -13.25 7.01 -2.81
C ALA A 295 -13.53 5.82 -3.75
N GLN A 296 -12.80 5.77 -4.86
CA GLN A 296 -12.69 4.58 -5.71
C GLN A 296 -11.43 3.82 -5.31
N MET A 297 -11.50 2.50 -5.26
CA MET A 297 -10.38 1.64 -4.87
C MET A 297 -10.28 0.45 -5.80
N ASP A 298 -9.11 0.28 -6.40
CA ASP A 298 -8.79 -0.92 -7.16
C ASP A 298 -8.23 -1.97 -6.18
N TRP A 299 -8.79 -3.17 -6.16
CA TRP A 299 -8.37 -4.22 -5.23
C TRP A 299 -8.66 -5.63 -5.74
N GLY A 300 -8.08 -6.61 -5.09
CA GLY A 300 -8.36 -8.01 -5.35
C GLY A 300 -7.92 -8.92 -4.21
N TYR A 301 -8.41 -10.16 -4.23
CA TYR A 301 -7.99 -11.19 -3.29
C TYR A 301 -7.87 -12.56 -3.95
N ALA A 302 -7.07 -13.43 -3.30
CA ALA A 302 -6.86 -14.79 -3.76
C ALA A 302 -6.69 -15.76 -2.59
N PHE A 303 -7.28 -16.95 -2.73
CA PHE A 303 -7.02 -18.13 -1.88
C PHE A 303 -7.34 -19.41 -2.69
N GLY A 304 -6.53 -20.47 -2.55
CA GLY A 304 -6.65 -21.64 -3.40
C GLY A 304 -6.76 -21.24 -4.89
N ASP A 305 -7.76 -21.75 -5.60
CA ASP A 305 -7.99 -21.42 -7.01
C ASP A 305 -8.83 -20.15 -7.23
N VAL A 306 -9.31 -19.53 -6.16
CA VAL A 306 -10.15 -18.31 -6.24
C VAL A 306 -9.26 -17.09 -6.52
N ARG A 307 -9.67 -16.30 -7.51
CA ARG A 307 -9.10 -14.99 -7.84
C ARG A 307 -10.23 -14.02 -8.10
N VAL A 308 -10.28 -12.94 -7.36
CA VAL A 308 -11.26 -11.85 -7.51
C VAL A 308 -10.53 -10.54 -7.68
N THR A 309 -10.93 -9.75 -8.67
CA THR A 309 -10.47 -8.38 -8.88
C THR A 309 -11.66 -7.44 -8.95
N HIS A 310 -11.50 -6.24 -8.43
CA HIS A 310 -12.50 -5.18 -8.40
C HIS A 310 -11.84 -3.84 -8.74
N ASN A 311 -12.46 -3.07 -9.64
CA ASN A 311 -12.00 -1.74 -10.07
C ASN A 311 -13.04 -0.67 -9.76
#